data_5bd0a9c3b4308618f6c15a5bac301258
#
_entry.id   5bd0a9c3b4308618f6c15a5bac301258
#
_cell.length_a   1.000
_cell.length_b   1.000
_cell.length_c   1.000
_cell.angle_alpha   90.00
_cell.angle_beta   90.00
_cell.angle_gamma   90.00
#
_symmetry.space_group_name_H-M   'P 1'
#
loop_
_entity.id
_entity.type
_entity.pdbx_description
1 polymer ?
#
loop_
_entity_poly.entity_id
_entity_poly.type
_entity_poly.pdbx_seq_one_letter_code
_entity_poly.pdbx_strand_id
1 'polypeptide(L)'
;MTGRLTTVLEAAVDEGLLTSAVALDGVGHSEGFLRLGGREPTFTPGGSDLAVDLGTGGGLPGVVLATRTRARWLLVERSDRRCRFLKWAVRELDLEVRVEVVNTDARDLARSDCRGQAALVTARAFGPPAVTAEIGGALLAVGGTLVVSEPPPRDGVNPAERWPSAGIGRLGLVDAGRWHSGMFGYQALSCALPTPDRFPRGGPAMASNSVF
;
A
#
# COMPACT_ATOMS: atom_id res chain seq x y z
N MET A 1 -11.42 20.67 1.54
CA MET A 1 -10.54 19.51 1.41
C MET A 1 -10.26 19.11 -0.06
N THR A 2 -11.27 19.06 -0.92
CA THR A 2 -11.08 18.64 -2.33
C THR A 2 -10.07 19.53 -3.10
N GLY A 3 -10.10 20.86 -2.93
CA GLY A 3 -9.18 21.77 -3.60
C GLY A 3 -7.70 21.59 -3.19
N ARG A 4 -7.41 21.44 -1.91
CA ARG A 4 -6.03 21.24 -1.44
C ARG A 4 -5.42 19.92 -1.92
N LEU A 5 -6.20 18.84 -1.96
CA LEU A 5 -5.73 17.56 -2.50
C LEU A 5 -5.39 17.68 -3.99
N THR A 6 -6.20 18.42 -4.75
CA THR A 6 -5.92 18.73 -6.16
C THR A 6 -4.59 19.47 -6.29
N THR A 7 -4.38 20.52 -5.49
CA THR A 7 -3.11 21.28 -5.47
C THR A 7 -1.90 20.38 -5.18
N VAL A 8 -2.03 19.43 -4.21
CA VAL A 8 -0.96 18.49 -3.91
C VAL A 8 -0.66 17.55 -5.08
N LEU A 9 -1.68 17.06 -5.79
CA LEU A 9 -1.49 16.19 -6.94
C LEU A 9 -0.90 16.93 -8.14
N GLU A 10 -1.31 18.17 -8.38
CA GLU A 10 -0.73 19.06 -9.39
C GLU A 10 0.75 19.33 -9.11
N ALA A 11 1.10 19.68 -7.87
CA ALA A 11 2.49 19.85 -7.46
C ALA A 11 3.32 18.57 -7.64
N ALA A 12 2.73 17.38 -7.40
CA ALA A 12 3.42 16.10 -7.65
C ALA A 12 3.72 15.90 -9.15
N VAL A 13 2.86 16.40 -10.03
CA VAL A 13 3.10 16.38 -11.49
C VAL A 13 4.21 17.36 -11.85
N ASP A 14 4.15 18.59 -11.35
CA ASP A 14 5.12 19.65 -11.63
C ASP A 14 6.53 19.25 -11.16
N GLU A 15 6.62 18.53 -10.04
CA GLU A 15 7.87 17.96 -9.56
C GLU A 15 8.29 16.66 -10.30
N GLY A 16 7.50 16.17 -11.25
CA GLY A 16 7.79 14.94 -11.98
C GLY A 16 7.73 13.66 -11.13
N LEU A 17 6.97 13.69 -10.04
CA LEU A 17 6.73 12.54 -9.16
C LEU A 17 5.54 11.68 -9.63
N LEU A 18 4.61 12.30 -10.34
CA LEU A 18 3.48 11.68 -11.02
C LEU A 18 3.42 12.16 -12.47
N THR A 19 2.79 11.36 -13.33
CA THR A 19 2.35 11.85 -14.63
C THR A 19 0.97 12.49 -14.52
N SER A 20 0.61 13.39 -15.42
CA SER A 20 -0.72 14.03 -15.43
C SER A 20 -1.86 13.01 -15.50
N ALA A 21 -1.72 11.94 -16.29
CA ALA A 21 -2.70 10.87 -16.37
C ALA A 21 -2.87 10.12 -15.03
N VAL A 22 -1.75 9.84 -14.34
CA VAL A 22 -1.77 9.18 -13.02
C VAL A 22 -2.38 10.08 -11.96
N ALA A 23 -2.17 11.39 -12.00
CA ALA A 23 -2.76 12.35 -11.08
C ALA A 23 -4.28 12.49 -11.31
N LEU A 24 -4.71 12.54 -12.57
CA LEU A 24 -6.13 12.63 -12.95
C LEU A 24 -6.96 11.48 -12.38
N ASP A 25 -6.49 10.27 -12.54
CA ASP A 25 -7.18 9.06 -12.06
C ASP A 25 -6.85 8.71 -10.60
N GLY A 26 -5.86 9.39 -10.03
CA GLY A 26 -5.22 9.04 -8.77
C GLY A 26 -6.16 8.96 -7.57
N VAL A 27 -7.13 9.88 -7.49
CA VAL A 27 -8.11 9.89 -6.39
C VAL A 27 -9.02 8.66 -6.47
N GLY A 28 -9.66 8.42 -7.62
CA GLY A 28 -10.57 7.29 -7.82
C GLY A 28 -9.84 5.95 -7.68
N HIS A 29 -8.62 5.85 -8.23
CA HIS A 29 -7.77 4.67 -8.03
C HIS A 29 -7.46 4.44 -6.55
N SER A 30 -7.10 5.48 -5.80
CA SER A 30 -6.79 5.33 -4.38
C SER A 30 -8.00 4.92 -3.56
N GLU A 31 -9.17 5.52 -3.79
CA GLU A 31 -10.40 5.18 -3.08
C GLU A 31 -10.82 3.73 -3.29
N GLY A 32 -10.46 3.13 -4.44
CA GLY A 32 -10.71 1.71 -4.71
C GLY A 32 -10.04 0.75 -3.72
N PHE A 33 -8.93 1.15 -3.06
CA PHE A 33 -8.28 0.35 -2.02
C PHE A 33 -9.15 0.12 -0.77
N LEU A 34 -10.14 0.98 -0.52
CA LEU A 34 -11.06 0.85 0.61
C LEU A 34 -12.34 0.07 0.26
N ARG A 35 -12.51 -0.36 -0.99
CA ARG A 35 -13.71 -1.04 -1.48
C ARG A 35 -13.55 -2.56 -1.50
N LEU A 36 -13.18 -3.16 -0.38
CA LEU A 36 -12.98 -4.60 -0.27
C LEU A 36 -14.21 -5.36 -0.80
N GLY A 37 -14.02 -6.22 -1.80
CA GLY A 37 -15.10 -6.94 -2.46
C GLY A 37 -15.92 -6.09 -3.45
N GLY A 38 -15.45 -4.89 -3.84
CA GLY A 38 -16.08 -4.05 -4.89
C GLY A 38 -17.33 -3.29 -4.45
N ARG A 39 -17.67 -3.31 -3.16
CA ARG A 39 -18.81 -2.57 -2.59
C ARG A 39 -18.37 -1.21 -2.04
N GLU A 40 -19.30 -0.42 -1.50
CA GLU A 40 -19.01 0.80 -0.72
C GLU A 40 -17.91 0.54 0.31
N PRO A 41 -17.17 1.57 0.79
CA PRO A 41 -16.02 1.35 1.66
C PRO A 41 -16.38 0.42 2.82
N THR A 42 -15.99 -0.86 2.68
CA THR A 42 -16.31 -1.91 3.65
C THR A 42 -15.22 -2.03 4.71
N PHE A 43 -14.06 -1.42 4.43
CA PHE A 43 -12.93 -1.40 5.32
C PHE A 43 -12.42 0.03 5.48
N THR A 44 -12.77 0.66 6.61
CA THR A 44 -12.27 1.99 6.96
C THR A 44 -11.51 1.88 8.28
N PRO A 45 -10.16 1.87 8.25
CA PRO A 45 -9.38 1.85 9.47
C PRO A 45 -9.76 3.01 10.39
N GLY A 46 -9.94 2.72 11.67
CA GLY A 46 -10.34 3.67 12.71
C GLY A 46 -9.18 4.50 13.25
N GLY A 47 -9.47 5.38 14.21
CA GLY A 47 -8.46 6.30 14.76
C GLY A 47 -7.34 5.64 15.56
N SER A 48 -7.56 4.43 16.09
CA SER A 48 -6.55 3.63 16.79
C SER A 48 -5.72 2.73 15.88
N ASP A 49 -6.18 2.54 14.63
CA ASP A 49 -5.54 1.63 13.69
C ASP A 49 -4.31 2.25 13.04
N LEU A 50 -3.30 1.42 12.81
CA LEU A 50 -2.14 1.77 12.00
C LEU A 50 -2.39 1.31 10.55
N ALA A 51 -2.19 2.23 9.61
CA ALA A 51 -2.16 1.94 8.19
C ALA A 51 -0.78 2.31 7.61
N VAL A 52 -0.31 1.52 6.64
CA VAL A 52 1.02 1.70 6.02
C VAL A 52 0.87 1.71 4.51
N ASP A 53 1.46 2.70 3.83
CA ASP A 53 1.55 2.73 2.37
C ASP A 53 2.98 2.47 1.92
N LEU A 54 3.20 1.36 1.18
CA LEU A 54 4.51 0.90 0.76
C LEU A 54 4.95 1.58 -0.54
N GLY A 55 6.07 2.31 -0.47
CA GLY A 55 6.62 3.00 -1.63
C GLY A 55 5.69 4.10 -2.13
N THR A 56 5.22 4.95 -1.23
CA THR A 56 4.21 5.98 -1.47
C THR A 56 4.50 6.87 -2.69
N GLY A 57 5.76 7.06 -3.06
CA GLY A 57 6.15 7.80 -4.26
C GLY A 57 5.70 9.26 -4.24
N GLY A 58 4.85 9.64 -5.19
CA GLY A 58 4.21 10.97 -5.26
C GLY A 58 2.94 11.10 -4.42
N GLY A 59 2.70 10.19 -3.45
CA GLY A 59 1.59 10.28 -2.50
C GLY A 59 0.40 9.37 -2.78
N LEU A 60 0.46 8.49 -3.78
CA LEU A 60 -0.65 7.63 -4.17
C LEU A 60 -0.36 6.14 -3.89
N PRO A 61 -1.24 5.42 -3.18
CA PRO A 61 -2.55 5.87 -2.69
C PRO A 61 -2.53 6.58 -1.33
N GLY A 62 -1.43 6.51 -0.55
CA GLY A 62 -1.38 6.80 0.88
C GLY A 62 -1.90 8.18 1.29
N VAL A 63 -1.50 9.25 0.59
CA VAL A 63 -1.95 10.62 0.90
C VAL A 63 -3.46 10.75 0.71
N VAL A 64 -4.01 10.19 -0.38
CA VAL A 64 -5.45 10.22 -0.63
C VAL A 64 -6.19 9.45 0.45
N LEU A 65 -5.76 8.22 0.77
CA LEU A 65 -6.39 7.37 1.78
C LEU A 65 -6.34 7.99 3.17
N ALA A 66 -5.25 8.67 3.48
CA ALA A 66 -5.13 9.43 4.72
C ALA A 66 -6.20 10.54 4.81
N THR A 67 -6.62 11.17 3.72
CA THR A 67 -7.73 12.14 3.74
C THR A 67 -9.11 11.49 3.88
N ARG A 68 -9.25 10.20 3.65
CA ARG A 68 -10.53 9.43 3.65
C ARG A 68 -10.74 8.59 4.89
N THR A 69 -9.71 8.40 5.71
CA THR A 69 -9.74 7.57 6.91
C THR A 69 -9.34 8.36 8.15
N ARG A 70 -9.54 7.78 9.33
CA ARG A 70 -9.10 8.36 10.62
C ARG A 70 -7.86 7.66 11.17
N ALA A 71 -7.36 6.63 10.50
CA ALA A 71 -6.19 5.86 10.92
C ALA A 71 -4.93 6.74 11.04
N ARG A 72 -3.99 6.25 11.83
CA ARG A 72 -2.59 6.70 11.78
C ARG A 72 -1.96 6.10 10.53
N TRP A 73 -1.25 6.91 9.75
CA TRP A 73 -0.61 6.46 8.51
C TRP A 73 0.90 6.61 8.58
N LEU A 74 1.60 5.57 8.12
CA LEU A 74 3.00 5.64 7.76
C LEU A 74 3.12 5.63 6.22
N LEU A 75 3.63 6.71 5.67
CA LEU A 75 3.96 6.84 4.25
C LEU A 75 5.43 6.45 4.07
N VAL A 76 5.68 5.24 3.57
CA VAL A 76 7.04 4.68 3.50
C VAL A 76 7.65 4.96 2.13
N GLU A 77 8.76 5.64 2.12
CA GLU A 77 9.48 5.98 0.90
C GLU A 77 10.99 6.08 1.20
N ARG A 78 11.83 5.53 0.32
CA ARG A 78 13.29 5.54 0.50
C ARG A 78 14.01 6.73 -0.11
N SER A 79 13.35 7.44 -1.03
CA SER A 79 13.92 8.61 -1.71
C SER A 79 13.76 9.87 -0.87
N ASP A 80 14.87 10.50 -0.48
CA ASP A 80 14.88 11.77 0.26
C ASP A 80 14.09 12.88 -0.44
N ARG A 81 14.18 12.94 -1.78
CA ARG A 81 13.44 13.92 -2.59
C ARG A 81 11.94 13.72 -2.43
N ARG A 82 11.46 12.46 -2.56
CA ARG A 82 10.05 12.13 -2.41
C ARG A 82 9.57 12.33 -0.98
N CYS A 83 10.37 11.99 0.00
CA CYS A 83 10.05 12.23 1.41
C CYS A 83 9.89 13.74 1.73
N ARG A 84 10.73 14.61 1.15
CA ARG A 84 10.54 16.07 1.31
C ARG A 84 9.22 16.53 0.74
N PHE A 85 8.87 16.09 -0.47
CA PHE A 85 7.57 16.36 -1.08
C PHE A 85 6.42 15.86 -0.21
N LEU A 86 6.46 14.60 0.24
CA LEU A 86 5.42 14.00 1.07
C LEU A 86 5.23 14.75 2.40
N LYS A 87 6.32 15.19 3.04
CA LYS A 87 6.24 16.02 4.26
C LYS A 87 5.57 17.38 4.01
N TRP A 88 5.82 17.98 2.84
CA TRP A 88 5.09 19.17 2.42
C TRP A 88 3.61 18.87 2.18
N ALA A 89 3.29 17.80 1.44
CA ALA A 89 1.91 17.40 1.14
C ALA A 89 1.10 17.10 2.40
N VAL A 90 1.71 16.44 3.39
CA VAL A 90 1.08 16.15 4.70
C VAL A 90 0.72 17.44 5.43
N ARG A 91 1.62 18.44 5.44
CA ARG A 91 1.35 19.77 6.04
C ARG A 91 0.27 20.53 5.28
N GLU A 92 0.34 20.54 3.95
CA GLU A 92 -0.66 21.23 3.11
C GLU A 92 -2.08 20.70 3.33
N LEU A 93 -2.20 19.45 3.74
CA LEU A 93 -3.48 18.77 4.00
C LEU A 93 -3.89 18.74 5.49
N ASP A 94 -3.14 19.37 6.38
CA ASP A 94 -3.36 19.37 7.85
C ASP A 94 -3.40 17.93 8.42
N LEU A 95 -2.49 17.06 7.98
CA LEU A 95 -2.49 15.64 8.35
C LEU A 95 -1.38 15.25 9.34
N GLU A 96 -0.51 16.18 9.77
CA GLU A 96 0.70 15.92 10.57
C GLU A 96 0.44 15.18 11.88
N VAL A 97 -0.74 15.37 12.47
CA VAL A 97 -1.10 14.74 13.76
C VAL A 97 -1.19 13.22 13.65
N ARG A 98 -1.48 12.70 12.44
CA ARG A 98 -1.77 11.27 12.25
C ARG A 98 -1.10 10.64 11.02
N VAL A 99 -0.31 11.40 10.26
CA VAL A 99 0.42 10.91 9.10
C VAL A 99 1.90 11.20 9.28
N GLU A 100 2.70 10.16 9.27
CA GLU A 100 4.15 10.21 9.35
C GLU A 100 4.77 9.78 8.03
N VAL A 101 5.76 10.54 7.54
CA VAL A 101 6.58 10.16 6.39
C VAL A 101 7.85 9.50 6.89
N VAL A 102 7.96 8.20 6.64
CA VAL A 102 9.08 7.38 7.08
C VAL A 102 10.08 7.19 5.92
N ASN A 103 11.24 7.85 6.05
CA ASN A 103 12.31 7.74 5.05
C ASN A 103 13.16 6.50 5.32
N THR A 104 12.72 5.35 4.80
CA THR A 104 13.41 4.07 4.98
C THR A 104 13.09 3.08 3.85
N ASP A 105 13.86 2.01 3.76
CA ASP A 105 13.46 0.84 2.97
C ASP A 105 12.30 0.11 3.69
N ALA A 106 11.27 -0.25 2.93
CA ALA A 106 10.09 -0.91 3.50
C ALA A 106 10.40 -2.25 4.19
N ARG A 107 11.48 -2.94 3.78
CA ARG A 107 11.97 -4.16 4.45
C ARG A 107 12.51 -3.88 5.84
N ASP A 108 13.20 -2.74 6.00
CA ASP A 108 13.76 -2.35 7.29
C ASP A 108 12.64 -1.95 8.24
N LEU A 109 11.62 -1.23 7.75
CA LEU A 109 10.41 -0.97 8.53
C LEU A 109 9.72 -2.28 8.95
N ALA A 110 9.59 -3.26 8.04
CA ALA A 110 8.95 -4.55 8.34
C ALA A 110 9.72 -5.44 9.33
N ARG A 111 10.96 -5.05 9.66
CA ARG A 111 11.81 -5.68 10.68
C ARG A 111 11.93 -4.87 11.98
N SER A 112 11.37 -3.68 12.02
CA SER A 112 11.34 -2.79 13.18
C SER A 112 10.17 -3.12 14.11
N ASP A 113 9.95 -2.27 15.11
CA ASP A 113 8.82 -2.34 16.03
C ASP A 113 7.45 -2.13 15.34
N CYS A 114 7.42 -1.72 14.08
CA CYS A 114 6.21 -1.66 13.26
C CYS A 114 5.71 -3.04 12.79
N ARG A 115 6.53 -4.10 12.96
CA ARG A 115 6.17 -5.46 12.61
C ARG A 115 4.91 -5.91 13.33
N GLY A 116 3.96 -6.49 12.59
CA GLY A 116 2.72 -7.03 13.16
C GLY A 116 1.76 -6.00 13.75
N GLN A 117 1.89 -4.71 13.39
CA GLN A 117 1.10 -3.63 13.97
C GLN A 117 0.00 -3.08 13.06
N ALA A 118 0.13 -3.26 11.73
CA ALA A 118 -0.76 -2.61 10.78
C ALA A 118 -2.11 -3.35 10.62
N ALA A 119 -3.21 -2.61 10.71
CA ALA A 119 -4.52 -3.09 10.32
C ALA A 119 -4.71 -3.06 8.79
N LEU A 120 -4.05 -2.13 8.12
CA LEU A 120 -4.06 -1.99 6.67
C LEU A 120 -2.65 -1.75 6.15
N VAL A 121 -2.27 -2.48 5.11
CA VAL A 121 -1.10 -2.15 4.28
C VAL A 121 -1.56 -1.96 2.85
N THR A 122 -1.12 -0.89 2.19
CA THR A 122 -1.42 -0.63 0.78
C THR A 122 -0.14 -0.65 -0.04
N ALA A 123 -0.26 -1.10 -1.30
CA ALA A 123 0.84 -1.10 -2.24
C ALA A 123 0.34 -0.85 -3.67
N ARG A 124 0.91 0.16 -4.31
CA ARG A 124 0.67 0.49 -5.71
C ARG A 124 1.99 0.54 -6.45
N ALA A 125 2.14 -0.31 -7.48
CA ALA A 125 3.37 -0.39 -8.28
C ALA A 125 4.67 -0.50 -7.43
N PHE A 126 4.57 -1.15 -6.28
CA PHE A 126 5.65 -1.28 -5.31
C PHE A 126 6.69 -2.31 -5.75
N GLY A 127 6.23 -3.50 -6.14
CA GLY A 127 7.11 -4.60 -6.54
C GLY A 127 6.36 -5.84 -7.02
N PRO A 128 7.08 -6.93 -7.32
CA PRO A 128 6.46 -8.22 -7.63
C PRO A 128 5.55 -8.69 -6.49
N PRO A 129 4.49 -9.48 -6.80
CA PRO A 129 3.53 -9.96 -5.80
C PRO A 129 4.17 -10.61 -4.59
N ALA A 130 5.11 -11.53 -4.80
CA ALA A 130 5.80 -12.23 -3.71
C ALA A 130 6.59 -11.30 -2.78
N VAL A 131 7.29 -10.30 -3.34
CA VAL A 131 8.03 -9.28 -2.57
C VAL A 131 7.07 -8.42 -1.78
N THR A 132 5.98 -7.98 -2.42
CA THR A 132 4.95 -7.14 -1.80
C THR A 132 4.26 -7.89 -0.65
N ALA A 133 3.90 -9.17 -0.86
CA ALA A 133 3.30 -10.01 0.18
C ALA A 133 4.25 -10.26 1.35
N GLU A 134 5.54 -10.50 1.09
CA GLU A 134 6.54 -10.78 2.10
C GLU A 134 6.77 -9.57 3.03
N ILE A 135 6.85 -8.36 2.45
CA ILE A 135 7.05 -7.13 3.20
C ILE A 135 5.74 -6.69 3.88
N GLY A 136 4.65 -6.63 3.10
CA GLY A 136 3.36 -6.19 3.61
C GLY A 136 2.80 -7.12 4.68
N GLY A 137 2.92 -8.44 4.48
CA GLY A 137 2.50 -9.44 5.45
C GLY A 137 3.20 -9.31 6.80
N ALA A 138 4.52 -9.04 6.79
CA ALA A 138 5.29 -8.86 8.01
C ALA A 138 4.86 -7.63 8.83
N LEU A 139 4.30 -6.61 8.20
CA LEU A 139 3.77 -5.41 8.88
C LEU A 139 2.36 -5.64 9.47
N LEU A 140 1.58 -6.58 8.93
CA LEU A 140 0.19 -6.79 9.32
C LEU A 140 0.05 -7.39 10.71
N ALA A 141 -0.85 -6.82 11.50
CA ALA A 141 -1.43 -7.51 12.65
C ALA A 141 -2.28 -8.70 12.18
N VAL A 142 -2.50 -9.68 13.04
CA VAL A 142 -3.46 -10.76 12.76
C VAL A 142 -4.86 -10.14 12.57
N GLY A 143 -5.54 -10.51 11.49
CA GLY A 143 -6.79 -9.89 11.06
C GLY A 143 -6.62 -8.66 10.17
N GLY A 144 -5.40 -8.11 10.06
CA GLY A 144 -5.10 -7.00 9.16
C GLY A 144 -5.11 -7.41 7.67
N THR A 145 -5.18 -6.43 6.79
CA THR A 145 -5.34 -6.64 5.34
C THR A 145 -4.27 -5.92 4.55
N LEU A 146 -3.64 -6.62 3.62
CA LEU A 146 -2.82 -6.06 2.55
C LEU A 146 -3.69 -5.88 1.31
N VAL A 147 -3.76 -4.68 0.78
CA VAL A 147 -4.43 -4.39 -0.50
C VAL A 147 -3.40 -3.93 -1.52
N VAL A 148 -3.39 -4.58 -2.67
CA VAL A 148 -2.46 -4.30 -3.77
C VAL A 148 -3.23 -3.93 -5.02
N SER A 149 -2.84 -2.87 -5.73
CA SER A 149 -3.38 -2.61 -7.06
C SER A 149 -2.78 -3.58 -8.08
N GLU A 150 -3.66 -4.17 -8.89
CA GLU A 150 -3.27 -5.07 -9.95
C GLU A 150 -3.03 -4.32 -11.28
N PRO A 151 -2.08 -4.78 -12.10
CA PRO A 151 -1.92 -4.26 -13.45
C PRO A 151 -3.17 -4.56 -14.30
N PRO A 152 -3.39 -3.83 -15.39
CA PRO A 152 -4.43 -4.16 -16.35
C PRO A 152 -4.34 -5.63 -16.79
N PRO A 153 -5.49 -6.29 -17.03
CA PRO A 153 -5.51 -7.66 -17.53
C PRO A 153 -4.64 -7.81 -18.78
N ARG A 154 -3.93 -8.92 -18.88
CA ARG A 154 -3.19 -9.30 -20.09
C ARG A 154 -3.76 -10.61 -20.61
N ASP A 155 -3.86 -10.71 -21.93
CA ASP A 155 -4.35 -11.92 -22.58
C ASP A 155 -3.52 -13.15 -22.19
N GLY A 156 -4.19 -14.22 -21.82
CA GLY A 156 -3.57 -15.48 -21.39
C GLY A 156 -2.96 -15.50 -20.00
N VAL A 157 -3.05 -14.41 -19.22
CA VAL A 157 -2.59 -14.36 -17.85
C VAL A 157 -3.78 -14.42 -16.89
N ASN A 158 -3.88 -15.50 -16.11
CA ASN A 158 -4.85 -15.60 -15.04
C ASN A 158 -4.38 -14.77 -13.82
N PRO A 159 -5.09 -13.70 -13.43
CA PRO A 159 -4.71 -12.90 -12.28
C PRO A 159 -4.59 -13.72 -10.97
N ALA A 160 -5.32 -14.85 -10.86
CA ALA A 160 -5.24 -15.73 -9.69
C ALA A 160 -3.85 -16.38 -9.54
N GLU A 161 -3.16 -16.64 -10.63
CA GLU A 161 -1.84 -17.27 -10.60
C GLU A 161 -0.74 -16.35 -10.04
N ARG A 162 -1.01 -15.04 -9.98
CA ARG A 162 -0.09 -14.06 -9.38
C ARG A 162 0.02 -14.20 -7.86
N TRP A 163 -1.01 -14.81 -7.21
CA TRP A 163 -1.13 -14.93 -5.76
C TRP A 163 -1.46 -16.38 -5.35
N PRO A 164 -0.56 -17.35 -5.60
CA PRO A 164 -0.82 -18.77 -5.34
C PRO A 164 -0.99 -19.02 -3.84
N SER A 165 -2.08 -19.71 -3.48
CA SER A 165 -2.47 -19.96 -2.08
C SER A 165 -1.37 -20.62 -1.25
N ALA A 166 -0.63 -21.58 -1.83
CA ALA A 166 0.49 -22.24 -1.15
C ALA A 166 1.64 -21.25 -0.83
N GLY A 167 1.88 -20.26 -1.72
CA GLY A 167 2.91 -19.25 -1.53
C GLY A 167 2.54 -18.24 -0.46
N ILE A 168 1.36 -17.63 -0.56
CA ILE A 168 0.88 -16.67 0.43
C ILE A 168 0.69 -17.31 1.80
N GLY A 169 0.27 -18.59 1.86
CA GLY A 169 0.13 -19.35 3.11
C GLY A 169 1.44 -19.52 3.88
N ARG A 170 2.61 -19.57 3.21
CA ARG A 170 3.92 -19.56 3.87
C ARG A 170 4.20 -18.29 4.68
N LEU A 171 3.51 -17.20 4.32
CA LEU A 171 3.59 -15.90 4.98
C LEU A 171 2.52 -15.71 6.06
N GLY A 172 1.67 -16.72 6.31
CA GLY A 172 0.53 -16.59 7.21
C GLY A 172 -0.65 -15.82 6.61
N LEU A 173 -0.61 -15.58 5.28
CA LEU A 173 -1.64 -14.84 4.56
C LEU A 173 -2.64 -15.78 3.88
N VAL A 174 -3.87 -15.30 3.72
CA VAL A 174 -4.93 -15.96 2.94
C VAL A 174 -5.50 -14.98 1.92
N ASP A 175 -6.01 -15.50 0.81
CA ASP A 175 -6.71 -14.70 -0.20
C ASP A 175 -8.01 -14.13 0.42
N ALA A 176 -8.14 -12.82 0.41
CA ALA A 176 -9.30 -12.08 0.89
C ALA A 176 -10.16 -11.51 -0.24
N GLY A 177 -9.85 -11.88 -1.49
CA GLY A 177 -10.66 -11.56 -2.67
C GLY A 177 -10.04 -10.53 -3.59
N ARG A 178 -10.72 -10.40 -4.75
CA ARG A 178 -10.37 -9.46 -5.83
C ARG A 178 -11.58 -8.65 -6.21
N TRP A 179 -11.34 -7.43 -6.64
CA TRP A 179 -12.39 -6.57 -7.18
C TRP A 179 -11.84 -5.57 -8.19
N HIS A 180 -12.76 -4.90 -8.84
CA HIS A 180 -12.47 -3.75 -9.68
C HIS A 180 -13.21 -2.52 -9.15
N SER A 181 -12.60 -1.35 -9.29
CA SER A 181 -13.23 -0.05 -9.11
C SER A 181 -12.94 0.77 -10.37
N GLY A 182 -13.94 0.93 -11.25
CA GLY A 182 -13.71 1.42 -12.59
C GLY A 182 -12.79 0.47 -13.37
N MET A 183 -11.74 1.02 -13.96
CA MET A 183 -10.73 0.26 -14.73
C MET A 183 -9.64 -0.37 -13.87
N PHE A 184 -9.60 -0.10 -12.57
CA PHE A 184 -8.53 -0.51 -11.68
C PHE A 184 -8.87 -1.81 -10.95
N GLY A 185 -7.95 -2.76 -10.99
CA GLY A 185 -8.04 -4.04 -10.28
C GLY A 185 -7.30 -4.01 -8.95
N TYR A 186 -7.80 -4.80 -8.01
CA TYR A 186 -7.21 -4.94 -6.66
C TYR A 186 -7.22 -6.38 -6.22
N GLN A 187 -6.19 -6.74 -5.43
CA GLN A 187 -6.09 -7.98 -4.68
C GLN A 187 -5.98 -7.66 -3.20
N ALA A 188 -6.75 -8.34 -2.36
CA ALA A 188 -6.58 -8.33 -0.92
C ALA A 188 -6.04 -9.65 -0.39
N LEU A 189 -5.14 -9.56 0.60
CA LEU A 189 -4.67 -10.68 1.39
C LEU A 189 -4.91 -10.37 2.88
N SER A 190 -5.49 -11.30 3.63
CA SER A 190 -5.69 -11.14 5.07
C SER A 190 -4.63 -11.91 5.85
N CYS A 191 -4.15 -11.32 6.94
CA CYS A 191 -3.23 -11.95 7.86
C CYS A 191 -3.98 -12.91 8.79
N ALA A 192 -3.94 -14.20 8.49
CA ALA A 192 -4.57 -15.25 9.32
C ALA A 192 -3.66 -15.70 10.47
N LEU A 193 -2.34 -15.66 10.27
CA LEU A 193 -1.31 -15.99 11.26
C LEU A 193 -0.15 -14.99 11.15
N PRO A 194 0.58 -14.72 12.23
CA PRO A 194 1.75 -13.84 12.14
C PRO A 194 2.74 -14.33 11.08
N THR A 195 3.22 -13.43 10.24
CA THR A 195 4.26 -13.76 9.26
C THR A 195 5.51 -14.26 9.99
N PRO A 196 6.07 -15.44 9.65
CA PRO A 196 7.23 -16.00 10.33
C PRO A 196 8.45 -15.06 10.34
N ASP A 197 9.25 -15.07 11.40
CA ASP A 197 10.36 -14.11 11.64
C ASP A 197 11.47 -14.14 10.57
N ARG A 198 11.61 -15.25 9.83
CA ARG A 198 12.52 -15.34 8.68
C ARG A 198 12.13 -14.41 7.52
N PHE A 199 10.92 -13.84 7.55
CA PHE A 199 10.43 -12.88 6.57
C PHE A 199 10.29 -11.46 7.18
N PRO A 200 10.47 -10.40 6.41
CA PRO A 200 10.96 -10.40 5.02
C PRO A 200 12.44 -10.83 4.95
N ARG A 201 12.81 -11.57 3.90
CA ARG A 201 14.19 -12.01 3.66
C ARG A 201 15.08 -10.84 3.23
N GLY A 202 16.39 -11.03 3.23
CA GLY A 202 17.33 -10.06 2.69
C GLY A 202 17.15 -9.84 1.19
N GLY A 203 17.53 -8.65 0.68
CA GLY A 203 17.35 -8.27 -0.72
C GLY A 203 17.85 -9.29 -1.75
N PRO A 204 19.07 -9.84 -1.62
CA PRO A 204 19.56 -10.88 -2.53
C PRO A 204 18.71 -12.15 -2.51
N ALA A 205 18.27 -12.59 -1.32
CA ALA A 205 17.42 -13.79 -1.18
C ALA A 205 16.01 -13.59 -1.76
N MET A 206 15.46 -12.38 -1.68
CA MET A 206 14.18 -12.04 -2.33
C MET A 206 14.29 -12.00 -3.85
N ALA A 207 15.42 -11.54 -4.38
CA ALA A 207 15.66 -11.42 -5.81
C ALA A 207 15.94 -12.77 -6.48
N SER A 208 16.66 -13.66 -5.78
CA SER A 208 17.11 -14.95 -6.33
C SER A 208 16.12 -16.09 -6.11
N ASN A 209 15.23 -15.99 -5.12
CA ASN A 209 14.37 -17.08 -4.70
C ASN A 209 13.00 -16.55 -4.27
N SER A 210 12.08 -16.40 -5.22
CA SER A 210 10.71 -15.95 -4.90
C SER A 210 10.04 -16.88 -3.88
N VAL A 211 9.18 -16.33 -3.01
CA VAL A 211 8.33 -17.16 -2.12
C VAL A 211 7.31 -17.95 -2.93
N PHE A 212 6.91 -17.40 -4.07
CA PHE A 212 6.05 -18.02 -5.10
C PHE A 212 6.27 -17.35 -6.47
#